data_3e3a67d0dc4c2f139b68da97f5ac40a8
#
_entry.id   3e3a67d0dc4c2f139b68da97f5ac40a8
#
_cell.length_a   1.000
_cell.length_b   1.000
_cell.length_c   1.000
_cell.angle_alpha   90.00
_cell.angle_beta   90.00
_cell.angle_gamma   90.00
#
_symmetry.space_group_name_H-M   'P 1'
#
loop_
_entity.id
_entity.type
_entity.pdbx_description
1 polymer ?
#
loop_
_entity_poly.entity_id
_entity_poly.type
_entity_poly.pdbx_seq_one_letter_code
_entity_poly.pdbx_strand_id
1 'polypeptide(L)'
;MNLLLEGEESNRLIFRKVSKTDFNAWLPFHQEPLSSQYFAGEIFEPQVACQNWFTKVFTRYKNNLGGLNALISKENGQLVGMCGLLIQTVDEIQELEIGYSILPEYWKKGYATEAAKKCKAYALEHQLA
;
A
#
# COMPACT_ATOMS: atom_id res chain seq x y z
N MET A 1 -4.61 18.44 -5.08
CA MET A 1 -4.07 17.84 -3.86
C MET A 1 -3.43 16.51 -4.22
N ASN A 2 -2.16 16.34 -3.92
CA ASN A 2 -1.46 15.10 -4.24
C ASN A 2 -1.42 14.20 -3.01
N LEU A 3 -2.16 13.09 -3.08
CA LEU A 3 -2.23 12.11 -1.99
C LEU A 3 -1.22 10.98 -2.14
N LEU A 4 -0.50 10.92 -3.26
CA LEU A 4 0.50 9.88 -3.49
C LEU A 4 1.88 10.37 -3.06
N LEU A 5 2.64 9.48 -2.42
CA LEU A 5 3.98 9.80 -1.94
C LEU A 5 5.06 9.45 -2.97
N GLU A 6 4.74 9.52 -4.24
CA GLU A 6 5.69 9.22 -5.30
C GLU A 6 6.93 10.10 -5.18
N GLY A 7 8.10 9.47 -5.11
CA GLY A 7 9.37 10.17 -4.96
C GLY A 7 9.78 10.46 -3.52
N GLU A 8 8.91 10.19 -2.55
CA GLU A 8 9.24 10.39 -1.15
C GLU A 8 10.09 9.23 -0.62
N GLU A 9 10.84 9.51 0.43
CA GLU A 9 11.72 8.50 1.05
C GLU A 9 11.63 8.57 2.55
N SER A 10 11.77 7.41 3.18
CA SER A 10 12.03 7.30 4.61
C SER A 10 13.46 6.76 4.80
N ASN A 11 13.83 6.42 6.03
CA ASN A 11 15.19 5.96 6.33
C ASN A 11 15.63 4.78 5.45
N ARG A 12 14.77 3.78 5.29
CA ARG A 12 15.09 2.55 4.56
C ARG A 12 14.30 2.35 3.28
N LEU A 13 13.31 3.21 2.99
CA LEU A 13 12.33 2.96 1.94
C LEU A 13 12.25 4.11 0.95
N ILE A 14 12.00 3.77 -0.30
CA ILE A 14 11.61 4.68 -1.36
C ILE A 14 10.16 4.38 -1.71
N PHE A 15 9.34 5.42 -1.82
CA PHE A 15 7.93 5.32 -2.20
C PHE A 15 7.80 5.62 -3.68
N ARG A 16 7.14 4.75 -4.43
CA ARG A 16 6.80 5.02 -5.83
C ARG A 16 5.40 4.48 -6.14
N LYS A 17 4.86 4.87 -7.27
CA LYS A 17 3.56 4.33 -7.68
C LYS A 17 3.68 2.84 -7.96
N VAL A 18 2.62 2.11 -7.63
CA VAL A 18 2.51 0.70 -7.99
C VAL A 18 2.36 0.59 -9.50
N SER A 19 3.05 -0.36 -10.09
CA SER A 19 3.03 -0.64 -11.53
C SER A 19 2.51 -2.05 -11.77
N LYS A 20 2.00 -2.29 -12.98
CA LYS A 20 1.57 -3.64 -13.38
C LYS A 20 2.71 -4.65 -13.27
N THR A 21 3.94 -4.20 -13.44
CA THR A 21 5.12 -5.08 -13.34
C THR A 21 5.40 -5.54 -11.92
N ASP A 22 4.74 -4.97 -10.92
CA ASP A 22 4.89 -5.40 -9.53
C ASP A 22 4.07 -6.64 -9.19
N PHE A 23 3.25 -7.14 -10.12
CA PHE A 23 2.33 -8.23 -9.86
C PHE A 23 3.03 -9.47 -9.30
N ASN A 24 4.06 -9.94 -9.97
CA ASN A 24 4.75 -11.16 -9.55
C ASN A 24 5.45 -11.00 -8.20
N ALA A 25 6.01 -9.82 -7.94
CA ALA A 25 6.67 -9.55 -6.67
C ALA A 25 5.65 -9.46 -5.52
N TRP A 26 4.43 -9.03 -5.80
CA TRP A 26 3.38 -8.89 -4.79
C TRP A 26 2.58 -10.19 -4.57
N LEU A 27 2.55 -11.08 -5.54
CA LEU A 27 1.76 -12.32 -5.46
C LEU A 27 2.01 -13.12 -4.17
N PRO A 28 3.23 -13.23 -3.62
CA PRO A 28 3.45 -13.96 -2.36
C PRO A 28 2.61 -13.47 -1.19
N PHE A 29 2.21 -12.18 -1.17
CA PHE A 29 1.31 -11.66 -0.15
C PHE A 29 0.00 -12.45 -0.13
N HIS A 30 -0.54 -12.77 -1.30
CA HIS A 30 -1.81 -13.48 -1.44
C HIS A 30 -1.66 -15.00 -1.32
N GLN A 31 -0.45 -15.50 -1.37
CA GLN A 31 -0.16 -16.93 -1.17
C GLN A 31 0.02 -17.27 0.31
N GLU A 32 0.25 -16.26 1.15
CA GLU A 32 0.43 -16.47 2.59
C GLU A 32 -0.93 -16.53 3.29
N PRO A 33 -1.28 -17.66 3.97
CA PRO A 33 -2.59 -17.77 4.60
C PRO A 33 -2.92 -16.68 5.61
N LEU A 34 -1.92 -16.18 6.34
CA LEU A 34 -2.15 -15.16 7.37
C LEU A 34 -2.47 -13.78 6.79
N SER A 35 -2.05 -13.52 5.55
CA SER A 35 -2.29 -12.22 4.93
C SER A 35 -3.46 -12.22 3.96
N SER A 36 -3.87 -13.39 3.48
CA SER A 36 -4.81 -13.49 2.36
C SER A 36 -6.00 -14.40 2.58
N GLN A 37 -6.31 -14.74 3.84
CA GLN A 37 -7.32 -15.75 4.16
C GLN A 37 -8.69 -15.45 3.57
N TYR A 38 -9.20 -14.25 3.78
CA TYR A 38 -10.56 -13.89 3.43
C TYR A 38 -10.64 -12.47 2.94
N PHE A 39 -11.50 -12.29 1.95
CA PHE A 39 -11.88 -10.96 1.53
C PHE A 39 -13.40 -10.95 1.44
N ALA A 40 -14.06 -10.12 2.27
CA ALA A 40 -15.53 -10.05 2.34
C ALA A 40 -16.17 -11.42 2.62
N GLY A 41 -15.51 -12.28 3.40
CA GLY A 41 -16.03 -13.60 3.73
C GLY A 41 -15.78 -14.66 2.68
N GLU A 42 -15.12 -14.31 1.58
CA GLU A 42 -14.82 -15.24 0.50
C GLU A 42 -13.35 -15.59 0.45
N ILE A 43 -13.05 -16.79 -0.04
CA ILE A 43 -11.68 -17.24 -0.27
C ILE A 43 -11.42 -17.17 -1.77
N PHE A 44 -10.41 -16.40 -2.16
CA PHE A 44 -9.99 -16.30 -3.56
C PHE A 44 -8.68 -17.06 -3.78
N GLU A 45 -8.50 -17.59 -4.99
CA GLU A 45 -7.18 -18.06 -5.38
C GLU A 45 -6.20 -16.90 -5.38
N PRO A 46 -4.92 -17.14 -5.01
CA PRO A 46 -3.95 -16.06 -4.89
C PRO A 46 -3.84 -15.16 -6.11
N GLN A 47 -3.84 -15.74 -7.31
CA GLN A 47 -3.75 -14.93 -8.53
C GLN A 47 -4.96 -14.03 -8.71
N VAL A 48 -6.16 -14.54 -8.43
CA VAL A 48 -7.39 -13.74 -8.52
C VAL A 48 -7.39 -12.65 -7.48
N ALA A 49 -7.03 -12.98 -6.24
CA ALA A 49 -6.93 -12.01 -5.17
C ALA A 49 -5.93 -10.90 -5.51
N CYS A 50 -4.79 -11.26 -6.08
CA CYS A 50 -3.78 -10.29 -6.48
C CYS A 50 -4.29 -9.39 -7.61
N GLN A 51 -4.98 -9.95 -8.61
CA GLN A 51 -5.59 -9.15 -9.67
C GLN A 51 -6.59 -8.15 -9.10
N ASN A 52 -7.43 -8.59 -8.16
CA ASN A 52 -8.40 -7.71 -7.52
C ASN A 52 -7.71 -6.59 -6.73
N TRP A 53 -6.62 -6.92 -6.07
CA TRP A 53 -5.81 -5.94 -5.34
C TRP A 53 -5.31 -4.84 -6.27
N PHE A 54 -4.67 -5.23 -7.39
CA PHE A 54 -4.13 -4.27 -8.35
C PHE A 54 -5.25 -3.44 -9.01
N THR A 55 -6.39 -4.06 -9.33
CA THR A 55 -7.54 -3.33 -9.85
C THR A 55 -7.97 -2.22 -8.89
N LYS A 56 -8.04 -2.52 -7.61
CA LYS A 56 -8.40 -1.52 -6.59
C LYS A 56 -7.38 -0.40 -6.50
N VAL A 57 -6.09 -0.74 -6.53
CA VAL A 57 -5.02 0.27 -6.48
C VAL A 57 -5.16 1.24 -7.65
N PHE A 58 -5.29 0.71 -8.86
CA PHE A 58 -5.37 1.56 -10.05
C PHE A 58 -6.69 2.33 -10.13
N THR A 59 -7.78 1.77 -9.65
CA THR A 59 -9.07 2.47 -9.59
C THR A 59 -8.96 3.69 -8.66
N ARG A 60 -8.31 3.55 -7.51
CA ARG A 60 -8.09 4.69 -6.63
C ARG A 60 -7.23 5.76 -7.27
N TYR A 61 -6.18 5.36 -7.98
CA TYR A 61 -5.33 6.32 -8.70
C TYR A 61 -6.15 7.12 -9.71
N LYS A 62 -6.98 6.42 -10.48
CA LYS A 62 -7.81 7.03 -11.52
C LYS A 62 -8.81 8.04 -10.93
N ASN A 63 -9.34 7.75 -9.76
CA ASN A 63 -10.39 8.56 -9.14
C ASN A 63 -9.85 9.58 -8.12
N ASN A 64 -8.53 9.71 -8.01
CA ASN A 64 -7.87 10.64 -7.09
C ASN A 64 -8.29 10.43 -5.63
N LEU A 65 -8.44 9.17 -5.24
CA LEU A 65 -8.81 8.79 -3.86
C LEU A 65 -7.61 8.41 -3.01
N GLY A 66 -6.42 8.86 -3.39
CA GLY A 66 -5.19 8.42 -2.79
C GLY A 66 -4.84 7.04 -3.29
N GLY A 67 -4.09 6.30 -2.53
CA GLY A 67 -3.76 4.93 -2.90
C GLY A 67 -2.46 4.45 -2.28
N LEU A 68 -2.25 3.15 -2.40
CA LEU A 68 -1.04 2.52 -1.90
C LEU A 68 0.13 2.83 -2.82
N ASN A 69 1.27 3.17 -2.22
CA ASN A 69 2.53 3.30 -2.93
C ASN A 69 3.32 2.00 -2.76
N ALA A 70 4.12 1.65 -3.76
CA ALA A 70 5.07 0.56 -3.61
C ALA A 70 6.21 1.03 -2.73
N LEU A 71 6.60 0.19 -1.78
CA LEU A 71 7.71 0.45 -0.86
C LEU A 71 8.92 -0.36 -1.33
N ILE A 72 9.97 0.35 -1.70
CA ILE A 72 11.19 -0.26 -2.23
C ILE A 72 12.30 -0.11 -1.21
N SER A 73 12.94 -1.22 -0.86
CA SER A 73 14.09 -1.21 0.05
C SER A 73 15.27 -0.49 -0.58
N LYS A 74 15.84 0.47 0.12
CA LYS A 74 17.08 1.13 -0.32
C LYS A 74 18.26 0.17 -0.32
N GLU A 75 18.22 -0.84 0.53
CA GLU A 75 19.31 -1.80 0.68
C GLU A 75 19.47 -2.68 -0.55
N ASN A 76 18.35 -3.23 -1.07
CA ASN A 76 18.43 -4.22 -2.15
C ASN A 76 17.56 -3.92 -3.37
N GLY A 77 16.83 -2.80 -3.38
CA GLY A 77 15.99 -2.43 -4.50
C GLY A 77 14.74 -3.29 -4.68
N GLN A 78 14.40 -4.12 -3.70
CA GLN A 78 13.25 -5.03 -3.79
C GLN A 78 11.98 -4.39 -3.25
N LEU A 79 10.85 -4.82 -3.78
CA LEU A 79 9.54 -4.47 -3.23
C LEU A 79 9.37 -5.16 -1.89
N VAL A 80 9.08 -4.39 -0.84
CA VAL A 80 8.86 -4.95 0.51
C VAL A 80 7.43 -4.84 0.97
N GLY A 81 6.65 -3.95 0.39
CA GLY A 81 5.27 -3.76 0.80
C GLY A 81 4.59 -2.66 0.03
N MET A 82 3.40 -2.30 0.50
CA MET A 82 2.65 -1.16 -0.01
C MET A 82 2.10 -0.36 1.16
N CYS A 83 2.09 0.97 1.03
CA CYS A 83 1.58 1.86 2.06
C CYS A 83 1.14 3.17 1.42
N GLY A 84 0.10 3.77 1.96
CA GLY A 84 -0.35 5.04 1.41
C GLY A 84 -1.49 5.67 2.19
N LEU A 85 -1.90 6.82 1.67
CA LEU A 85 -3.02 7.60 2.20
C LEU A 85 -4.24 7.29 1.36
N LEU A 86 -5.32 6.89 2.02
CA LEU A 86 -6.55 6.45 1.38
C LEU A 86 -7.71 7.33 1.83
N ILE A 87 -8.43 7.90 0.88
CA ILE A 87 -9.68 8.58 1.20
C ILE A 87 -10.77 7.53 1.31
N GLN A 88 -11.42 7.50 2.46
CA GLN A 88 -12.57 6.62 2.71
C GLN A 88 -13.79 7.49 3.02
N THR A 89 -14.94 7.05 2.59
CA THR A 89 -16.20 7.72 2.91
C THR A 89 -16.99 6.83 3.86
N VAL A 90 -17.23 7.34 5.08
CA VAL A 90 -17.99 6.64 6.12
C VAL A 90 -19.11 7.57 6.55
N ASP A 91 -20.37 7.10 6.43
CA ASP A 91 -21.55 7.90 6.78
C ASP A 91 -21.54 9.28 6.13
N GLU A 92 -21.20 9.33 4.83
CA GLU A 92 -21.13 10.54 4.01
C GLU A 92 -20.01 11.51 4.43
N ILE A 93 -19.13 11.10 5.35
CA ILE A 93 -17.99 11.88 5.77
C ILE A 93 -16.72 11.28 5.17
N GLN A 94 -15.92 12.13 4.53
CA GLN A 94 -14.63 11.69 4.01
C GLN A 94 -13.59 11.67 5.13
N GLU A 95 -12.86 10.58 5.21
CA GLU A 95 -11.79 10.42 6.17
C GLU A 95 -10.51 10.00 5.43
N LEU A 96 -9.39 10.41 5.97
CA LEU A 96 -8.08 10.03 5.44
C LEU A 96 -7.51 8.93 6.33
N GLU A 97 -7.24 7.77 5.73
CA GLU A 97 -6.68 6.62 6.43
C GLU A 97 -5.28 6.31 5.92
N ILE A 98 -4.46 5.73 6.78
CA ILE A 98 -3.17 5.17 6.38
C ILE A 98 -3.35 3.67 6.25
N GLY A 99 -3.16 3.15 5.03
CA GLY A 99 -3.19 1.70 4.77
C GLY A 99 -1.78 1.19 4.55
N TYR A 100 -1.51 -0.02 5.03
CA TYR A 100 -0.22 -0.66 4.77
C TYR A 100 -0.37 -2.18 4.76
N SER A 101 0.47 -2.81 3.96
CA SER A 101 0.60 -4.26 3.88
C SER A 101 2.04 -4.57 3.52
N ILE A 102 2.64 -5.51 4.23
CA ILE A 102 4.04 -5.87 4.05
C ILE A 102 4.13 -7.32 3.58
N LEU A 103 5.01 -7.57 2.62
CA LEU A 103 5.27 -8.94 2.16
C LEU A 103 5.73 -9.80 3.34
N PRO A 104 5.26 -11.07 3.41
CA PRO A 104 5.54 -11.92 4.57
C PRO A 104 7.01 -12.06 4.92
N GLU A 105 7.90 -12.13 3.93
CA GLU A 105 9.33 -12.28 4.20
C GLU A 105 9.95 -11.08 4.91
N TYR A 106 9.24 -9.94 4.91
CA TYR A 106 9.73 -8.71 5.54
C TYR A 106 8.97 -8.36 6.82
N TRP A 107 8.12 -9.26 7.31
CA TRP A 107 7.42 -9.04 8.57
C TRP A 107 8.38 -8.95 9.74
N LYS A 108 7.97 -8.24 10.80
CA LYS A 108 8.71 -8.09 12.06
C LYS A 108 10.04 -7.35 11.91
N LYS A 109 10.17 -6.55 10.87
CA LYS A 109 11.38 -5.74 10.62
C LYS A 109 11.13 -4.24 10.78
N GLY A 110 9.92 -3.85 11.18
CA GLY A 110 9.57 -2.46 11.41
C GLY A 110 9.21 -1.66 10.17
N TYR A 111 9.08 -2.28 9.02
CA TYR A 111 8.77 -1.56 7.78
C TYR A 111 7.38 -0.92 7.81
N ALA A 112 6.37 -1.62 8.36
CA ALA A 112 5.01 -1.07 8.44
C ALA A 112 5.00 0.20 9.28
N THR A 113 5.66 0.18 10.43
CA THR A 113 5.75 1.34 11.31
C THR A 113 6.47 2.50 10.63
N GLU A 114 7.59 2.21 9.99
CA GLU A 114 8.37 3.24 9.28
C GLU A 114 7.55 3.89 8.17
N ALA A 115 6.88 3.07 7.36
CA ALA A 115 6.07 3.56 6.23
C ALA A 115 4.88 4.37 6.73
N ALA A 116 4.18 3.89 7.76
CA ALA A 116 3.03 4.59 8.32
C ALA A 116 3.42 5.95 8.90
N LYS A 117 4.56 6.03 9.60
CA LYS A 117 5.07 7.29 10.12
C LYS A 117 5.39 8.28 9.00
N LYS A 118 5.95 7.81 7.90
CA LYS A 118 6.24 8.66 6.74
C LYS A 118 4.95 9.19 6.13
N CYS A 119 3.94 8.35 5.99
CA CYS A 119 2.64 8.78 5.48
C CYS A 119 2.01 9.84 6.39
N LYS A 120 2.08 9.65 7.70
CA LYS A 120 1.55 10.61 8.66
C LYS A 120 2.27 11.95 8.56
N ALA A 121 3.62 11.93 8.50
CA ALA A 121 4.40 13.15 8.38
C ALA A 121 4.09 13.88 7.08
N TYR A 122 3.97 13.14 5.97
CA TYR A 122 3.60 13.71 4.69
C TYR A 122 2.22 14.40 4.75
N ALA A 123 1.24 13.72 5.35
CA ALA A 123 -0.10 14.28 5.46
C ALA A 123 -0.11 15.58 6.26
N LEU A 124 0.65 15.63 7.36
CA LEU A 124 0.75 16.84 8.19
C LEU A 124 1.48 17.96 7.46
N GLU A 125 2.60 17.65 6.78
CA GLU A 125 3.37 18.65 6.03
C GLU A 125 2.56 19.29 4.90
N HIS A 126 1.71 18.51 4.25
CA HIS A 126 0.89 18.96 3.13
C HIS A 126 -0.52 19.37 3.56
N GLN A 127 -0.78 19.43 4.86
CA GLN A 127 -2.05 19.87 5.43
C GLN A 127 -3.23 19.03 4.95
N LEU A 128 -3.00 17.71 4.81
CA LEU A 128 -4.02 16.77 4.37
C LEU A 128 -4.83 16.18 5.54
N ALA A 129 -4.30 16.34 6.74
CA ALA A 129 -4.93 15.78 7.95
C ALA A 129 -5.05 16.84 9.02
#